data_50a1d01fca664aa0d0c992a74fc60b13
#
_entry.id   50a1d01fca664aa0d0c992a74fc60b13
#
_cell.length_a   1.000
_cell.length_b   1.000
_cell.length_c   1.000
_cell.angle_alpha   90.00
_cell.angle_beta   90.00
_cell.angle_gamma   90.00
#
_symmetry.space_group_name_H-M   'P 1'
#
loop_
_entity.id
_entity.type
_entity.pdbx_description
1 polymer ?
#
loop_
_entity_poly.entity_id
_entity_poly.type
_entity_poly.pdbx_seq_one_letter_code
_entity_poly.pdbx_strand_id
1 'polypeptide(L)'
;MIDYNNDGYVEKCSFIDAASLFDWAFDSLKYTTLVSESDVIDEVPVENGKDADAVQLVAAKDVNTIVPAGLDKSAVIIRAVDKPESVQAPVEKGQKICKAEIIYADQVVATVQLVAANRVELSTFLKILNAVKAFFSLTVVRIVLGAAVLFALVYLYLFIRNARRKSKRRAEKMRQYEEMQTSGNRDQDGPPDLPPPVHR
;
A
#
# COMPACT_ATOMS: atom_id res chain seq x y z
N MET A 1 52.68 -0.97 -50.00
CA MET A 1 53.93 -0.37 -49.49
C MET A 1 54.18 0.90 -50.28
N ILE A 2 54.22 2.04 -49.61
CA ILE A 2 54.48 3.34 -50.24
C ILE A 2 55.69 3.94 -49.54
N ASP A 3 56.69 4.33 -50.33
CA ASP A 3 57.84 5.05 -49.87
C ASP A 3 57.52 6.53 -49.99
N TYR A 4 57.17 7.16 -48.86
CA TYR A 4 56.75 8.58 -48.81
C TYR A 4 57.93 9.56 -48.89
N ASN A 5 59.10 9.14 -48.46
CA ASN A 5 60.23 10.07 -48.30
C ASN A 5 61.33 9.84 -49.38
N ASN A 6 61.19 8.83 -50.23
CA ASN A 6 62.17 8.44 -51.26
C ASN A 6 63.60 8.23 -50.71
N ASP A 7 63.68 7.78 -49.45
CA ASP A 7 64.93 7.49 -48.74
C ASP A 7 65.28 5.98 -48.73
N GLY A 8 64.52 5.18 -49.46
CA GLY A 8 64.66 3.72 -49.57
C GLY A 8 64.09 2.94 -48.40
N TYR A 9 63.49 3.61 -47.40
CA TYR A 9 62.77 2.92 -46.32
C TYR A 9 61.28 2.79 -46.66
N VAL A 10 60.83 1.59 -46.75
CA VAL A 10 59.40 1.32 -47.02
C VAL A 10 58.65 1.18 -45.73
N GLU A 11 58.00 2.27 -45.30
CA GLU A 11 57.11 2.23 -44.18
C GLU A 11 55.79 1.55 -44.57
N LYS A 12 55.35 0.64 -43.71
CA LYS A 12 54.00 0.05 -43.88
C LYS A 12 52.98 1.09 -43.34
N CYS A 13 52.23 1.72 -44.21
CA CYS A 13 51.16 2.68 -43.86
C CYS A 13 50.25 2.16 -42.77
N SER A 14 49.99 0.85 -42.71
CA SER A 14 49.22 0.23 -41.67
C SER A 14 49.79 0.38 -40.25
N PHE A 15 51.10 0.50 -40.07
CA PHE A 15 51.69 0.78 -38.77
C PHE A 15 51.57 2.24 -38.39
N ILE A 16 51.71 3.17 -39.33
CA ILE A 16 51.51 4.61 -39.11
C ILE A 16 50.06 4.89 -38.78
N ASP A 17 49.14 4.33 -39.52
CA ASP A 17 47.70 4.45 -39.29
C ASP A 17 47.32 3.88 -37.91
N ALA A 18 47.85 2.70 -37.57
CA ALA A 18 47.62 2.10 -36.26
C ALA A 18 48.18 2.93 -35.13
N ALA A 19 49.41 3.44 -35.26
CA ALA A 19 50.00 4.36 -34.26
C ALA A 19 49.12 5.60 -34.05
N SER A 20 48.74 6.28 -35.14
CA SER A 20 47.89 7.45 -35.10
C SER A 20 46.49 7.17 -34.44
N LEU A 21 45.95 5.99 -34.72
CA LEU A 21 44.68 5.55 -34.10
C LEU A 21 44.84 5.29 -32.60
N PHE A 22 45.93 4.70 -32.16
CA PHE A 22 46.21 4.50 -30.74
C PHE A 22 46.46 5.83 -30.03
N ASP A 23 47.24 6.76 -30.59
CA ASP A 23 47.48 8.06 -30.04
C ASP A 23 46.12 8.80 -29.87
N TRP A 24 45.29 8.81 -30.93
CA TRP A 24 43.96 9.37 -30.85
C TRP A 24 43.12 8.74 -29.74
N ALA A 25 43.13 7.40 -29.63
CA ALA A 25 42.31 6.70 -28.63
C ALA A 25 42.77 7.03 -27.20
N PHE A 26 44.10 7.07 -26.96
CA PHE A 26 44.65 7.41 -25.61
C PHE A 26 44.42 8.87 -25.22
N ASP A 27 44.47 9.80 -26.19
CA ASP A 27 44.23 11.23 -25.94
C ASP A 27 42.72 11.56 -25.82
N SER A 28 41.88 10.90 -26.62
CA SER A 28 40.46 11.23 -26.75
C SER A 28 39.55 10.41 -25.86
N LEU A 29 39.97 9.24 -25.39
CA LEU A 29 39.17 8.34 -24.58
C LEU A 29 39.74 8.16 -23.18
N LYS A 30 38.83 8.05 -22.21
CA LYS A 30 39.19 7.85 -20.80
C LYS A 30 38.34 6.77 -20.17
N TYR A 31 38.99 5.86 -19.44
CA TYR A 31 38.31 4.89 -18.60
C TYR A 31 37.91 5.58 -17.28
N THR A 32 36.62 5.65 -17.00
CA THR A 32 36.12 6.35 -15.82
C THR A 32 34.89 5.67 -15.22
N THR A 33 34.67 5.90 -13.93
CA THR A 33 33.48 5.44 -13.20
C THR A 33 32.33 6.41 -13.48
N LEU A 34 31.25 5.91 -14.09
CA LEU A 34 30.02 6.67 -14.32
C LEU A 34 29.06 6.59 -13.14
N VAL A 35 28.99 5.42 -12.49
CA VAL A 35 28.10 5.17 -11.35
C VAL A 35 28.90 4.39 -10.31
N SER A 36 28.83 4.80 -9.06
CA SER A 36 29.44 4.11 -7.93
C SER A 36 28.42 3.24 -7.20
N GLU A 37 28.88 2.17 -6.55
CA GLU A 37 28.04 1.25 -5.76
C GLU A 37 27.18 1.95 -4.69
N SER A 38 27.64 3.08 -4.15
CA SER A 38 26.92 3.85 -3.11
C SER A 38 25.97 4.90 -3.66
N ASP A 39 25.98 5.15 -4.97
CA ASP A 39 25.14 6.20 -5.56
C ASP A 39 23.67 5.78 -5.53
N VAL A 40 22.83 6.62 -4.92
CA VAL A 40 21.37 6.43 -4.95
C VAL A 40 20.86 6.82 -6.32
N ILE A 41 20.23 5.88 -7.00
CA ILE A 41 19.76 6.05 -8.37
C ILE A 41 18.24 6.29 -8.41
N ASP A 42 17.49 5.56 -7.58
CA ASP A 42 16.05 5.63 -7.58
C ASP A 42 15.51 5.13 -6.23
N GLU A 43 14.19 5.12 -6.05
CA GLU A 43 13.51 4.53 -4.91
C GLU A 43 12.28 3.73 -5.33
N VAL A 44 11.90 2.72 -4.54
CA VAL A 44 10.70 1.90 -4.76
C VAL A 44 9.87 1.85 -3.49
N PRO A 45 8.55 2.07 -3.58
CA PRO A 45 7.64 1.91 -2.46
C PRO A 45 7.71 0.51 -1.85
N VAL A 46 7.63 0.41 -0.52
CA VAL A 46 7.62 -0.86 0.22
C VAL A 46 6.27 -1.05 0.89
N GLU A 47 5.58 -2.12 0.51
CA GLU A 47 4.32 -2.48 1.16
C GLU A 47 4.57 -3.21 2.48
N ASN A 48 3.80 -2.83 3.50
CA ASN A 48 3.86 -3.42 4.84
C ASN A 48 5.23 -3.24 5.53
N GLY A 49 6.02 -2.25 5.15
CA GLY A 49 7.25 -1.87 5.83
C GLY A 49 6.98 -1.35 7.26
N LYS A 50 7.88 -1.64 8.21
CA LYS A 50 7.72 -1.22 9.61
C LYS A 50 8.18 0.24 9.82
N ASP A 51 9.35 0.58 9.28
CA ASP A 51 10.02 1.84 9.60
C ASP A 51 10.28 2.71 8.34
N ALA A 52 9.90 2.22 7.15
CA ALA A 52 10.07 2.92 5.89
C ALA A 52 8.98 2.54 4.88
N ASP A 53 8.46 3.55 4.19
CA ASP A 53 7.45 3.37 3.14
C ASP A 53 8.10 3.17 1.74
N ALA A 54 9.41 3.40 1.63
CA ALA A 54 10.18 3.20 0.41
C ALA A 54 11.60 2.72 0.73
N VAL A 55 12.22 2.02 -0.22
CA VAL A 55 13.61 1.60 -0.19
C VAL A 55 14.39 2.28 -1.31
N GLN A 56 15.55 2.84 -0.95
CA GLN A 56 16.47 3.42 -1.91
C GLN A 56 17.18 2.33 -2.70
N LEU A 57 17.34 2.56 -4.00
CA LEU A 57 18.02 1.68 -4.91
C LEU A 57 19.41 2.23 -5.25
N VAL A 58 20.42 1.39 -5.04
CA VAL A 58 21.81 1.70 -5.36
C VAL A 58 22.35 0.70 -6.38
N ALA A 59 23.42 1.08 -7.10
CA ALA A 59 24.09 0.16 -8.00
C ALA A 59 24.73 -1.00 -7.22
N ALA A 60 24.61 -2.24 -7.72
CA ALA A 60 25.22 -3.41 -7.08
C ALA A 60 26.76 -3.44 -7.18
N LYS A 61 27.33 -2.62 -8.05
CA LYS A 61 28.77 -2.47 -8.28
C LYS A 61 29.07 -1.18 -9.04
N ASP A 62 30.30 -0.74 -8.99
CA ASP A 62 30.80 0.37 -9.81
C ASP A 62 30.63 0.05 -11.30
N VAL A 63 30.20 1.03 -12.06
CA VAL A 63 30.11 0.97 -13.51
C VAL A 63 31.22 1.81 -14.12
N ASN A 64 32.22 1.12 -14.62
CA ASN A 64 33.36 1.70 -15.31
C ASN A 64 33.23 1.46 -16.81
N THR A 65 33.43 2.49 -17.59
CA THR A 65 33.40 2.39 -19.06
C THR A 65 34.34 3.39 -19.72
N ILE A 66 34.60 3.19 -21.00
CA ILE A 66 35.40 4.08 -21.82
C ILE A 66 34.49 5.16 -22.40
N VAL A 67 34.80 6.40 -22.13
CA VAL A 67 34.05 7.57 -22.59
C VAL A 67 34.99 8.62 -23.15
N PRO A 68 34.51 9.61 -23.94
CA PRO A 68 35.32 10.75 -24.36
C PRO A 68 35.96 11.47 -23.17
N ALA A 69 37.22 11.90 -23.30
CA ALA A 69 37.97 12.50 -22.20
C ALA A 69 37.37 13.82 -21.67
N GLY A 70 36.55 14.49 -22.48
CA GLY A 70 35.80 15.70 -22.10
C GLY A 70 34.34 15.42 -21.66
N LEU A 71 33.97 14.18 -21.33
CA LEU A 71 32.59 13.86 -20.93
C LEU A 71 32.22 14.63 -19.66
N ASP A 72 31.15 15.41 -19.73
CA ASP A 72 30.44 15.90 -18.56
C ASP A 72 29.52 14.80 -18.01
N LYS A 73 29.71 14.42 -16.75
CA LYS A 73 28.88 13.42 -16.08
C LYS A 73 27.39 13.77 -16.05
N SER A 74 27.05 15.05 -16.13
CA SER A 74 25.66 15.53 -16.21
C SER A 74 24.95 15.15 -17.52
N ALA A 75 25.70 14.82 -18.57
CA ALA A 75 25.16 14.34 -19.85
C ALA A 75 24.82 12.85 -19.83
N VAL A 76 25.13 12.15 -18.75
CA VAL A 76 24.80 10.73 -18.57
C VAL A 76 23.44 10.60 -17.92
N ILE A 77 22.51 9.92 -18.58
CA ILE A 77 21.18 9.63 -18.07
C ILE A 77 21.16 8.22 -17.50
N ILE A 78 20.73 8.08 -16.26
CA ILE A 78 20.55 6.79 -15.62
C ILE A 78 19.03 6.52 -15.52
N ARG A 79 18.57 5.44 -16.11
CA ARG A 79 17.17 5.09 -16.15
C ARG A 79 16.94 3.69 -15.59
N ALA A 80 16.10 3.59 -14.55
CA ALA A 80 15.66 2.29 -14.05
C ALA A 80 14.76 1.58 -15.09
N VAL A 81 14.99 0.31 -15.32
CA VAL A 81 14.26 -0.56 -16.25
C VAL A 81 13.72 -1.75 -15.47
N ASP A 82 12.53 -2.21 -15.85
CA ASP A 82 11.81 -3.29 -15.16
C ASP A 82 11.57 -3.00 -13.66
N LYS A 83 11.40 -1.71 -13.32
CA LYS A 83 11.14 -1.27 -11.96
C LYS A 83 9.73 -1.69 -11.55
N PRO A 84 9.55 -2.47 -10.46
CA PRO A 84 8.23 -2.77 -9.93
C PRO A 84 7.56 -1.52 -9.33
N GLU A 85 6.24 -1.46 -9.35
CA GLU A 85 5.48 -0.37 -8.73
C GLU A 85 5.66 -0.36 -7.21
N SER A 86 5.79 -1.52 -6.58
CA SER A 86 6.08 -1.70 -5.16
C SER A 86 6.80 -3.01 -4.89
N VAL A 87 7.45 -3.11 -3.73
CA VAL A 87 8.04 -4.35 -3.19
C VAL A 87 7.43 -4.65 -1.84
N GLN A 88 7.19 -5.93 -1.55
CA GLN A 88 6.68 -6.34 -0.24
C GLN A 88 7.81 -6.50 0.77
N ALA A 89 7.61 -5.95 1.97
CA ALA A 89 8.50 -6.24 3.09
C ALA A 89 8.38 -7.73 3.52
N PRO A 90 9.45 -8.34 4.03
CA PRO A 90 10.75 -7.73 4.32
C PRO A 90 11.63 -7.59 3.08
N VAL A 91 12.41 -6.50 3.02
CA VAL A 91 13.43 -6.28 1.99
C VAL A 91 14.80 -6.32 2.67
N GLU A 92 15.70 -7.15 2.17
CA GLU A 92 17.05 -7.25 2.72
C GLU A 92 18.00 -6.27 2.02
N LYS A 93 18.99 -5.74 2.75
CA LYS A 93 20.04 -4.94 2.15
C LYS A 93 20.79 -5.76 1.09
N GLY A 94 21.00 -5.18 -0.10
CA GLY A 94 21.63 -5.87 -1.23
C GLY A 94 20.68 -6.78 -2.03
N GLN A 95 19.39 -6.83 -1.68
CA GLN A 95 18.38 -7.57 -2.46
C GLN A 95 18.23 -6.94 -3.83
N LYS A 96 18.31 -7.75 -4.89
CA LYS A 96 18.14 -7.32 -6.28
C LYS A 96 16.68 -6.96 -6.53
N ILE A 97 16.44 -5.76 -7.06
CA ILE A 97 15.10 -5.26 -7.33
C ILE A 97 14.85 -5.12 -8.82
N CYS A 98 15.67 -4.33 -9.53
CA CYS A 98 15.52 -4.07 -10.96
C CYS A 98 16.88 -3.79 -11.58
N LYS A 99 16.91 -3.30 -12.82
CA LYS A 99 18.14 -2.91 -13.52
C LYS A 99 18.11 -1.42 -13.82
N ALA A 100 19.27 -0.82 -14.02
CA ALA A 100 19.41 0.50 -14.61
C ALA A 100 20.23 0.45 -15.88
N GLU A 101 19.78 1.21 -16.86
CA GLU A 101 20.51 1.51 -18.08
C GLU A 101 21.20 2.85 -17.94
N ILE A 102 22.46 2.89 -18.30
CA ILE A 102 23.27 4.10 -18.35
C ILE A 102 23.37 4.52 -19.80
N ILE A 103 22.80 5.67 -20.10
CA ILE A 103 22.58 6.17 -21.46
C ILE A 103 23.47 7.40 -21.66
N TYR A 104 24.23 7.39 -22.74
CA TYR A 104 25.02 8.54 -23.20
C TYR A 104 24.84 8.69 -24.71
N ALA A 105 24.58 9.93 -25.19
CA ALA A 105 24.29 10.23 -26.59
C ALA A 105 23.23 9.29 -27.19
N ASP A 106 22.13 9.10 -26.48
CA ASP A 106 21.00 8.23 -26.84
C ASP A 106 21.33 6.75 -27.03
N GLN A 107 22.52 6.31 -26.59
CA GLN A 107 22.94 4.92 -26.63
C GLN A 107 23.12 4.35 -25.22
N VAL A 108 22.69 3.12 -25.00
CA VAL A 108 22.92 2.39 -23.76
C VAL A 108 24.41 1.97 -23.73
N VAL A 109 25.20 2.63 -22.90
CA VAL A 109 26.64 2.37 -22.77
C VAL A 109 26.96 1.30 -21.72
N ALA A 110 26.06 1.10 -20.75
CA ALA A 110 26.19 0.06 -19.73
C ALA A 110 24.83 -0.27 -19.10
N THR A 111 24.74 -1.43 -18.45
CA THR A 111 23.60 -1.85 -17.63
C THR A 111 24.12 -2.34 -16.29
N VAL A 112 23.44 -1.95 -15.20
CA VAL A 112 23.79 -2.36 -13.84
C VAL A 112 22.57 -2.87 -13.10
N GLN A 113 22.79 -3.86 -12.22
CA GLN A 113 21.76 -4.34 -11.31
C GLN A 113 21.56 -3.33 -10.18
N LEU A 114 20.29 -2.95 -9.89
CA LEU A 114 19.94 -2.15 -8.74
C LEU A 114 19.55 -3.05 -7.56
N VAL A 115 20.06 -2.68 -6.40
CA VAL A 115 19.83 -3.41 -5.15
C VAL A 115 19.33 -2.46 -4.06
N ALA A 116 18.66 -3.01 -3.07
CA ALA A 116 18.20 -2.27 -1.90
C ALA A 116 19.39 -1.75 -1.07
N ALA A 117 19.43 -0.45 -0.83
CA ALA A 117 20.47 0.19 -0.03
C ALA A 117 20.37 -0.18 1.46
N ASN A 118 19.15 -0.33 1.97
CA ASN A 118 18.84 -0.58 3.36
C ASN A 118 17.93 -1.79 3.52
N ARG A 119 17.94 -2.36 4.73
CA ARG A 119 16.97 -3.37 5.13
C ARG A 119 15.67 -2.68 5.56
N VAL A 120 14.52 -3.23 5.12
CA VAL A 120 13.19 -2.82 5.60
C VAL A 120 12.49 -4.02 6.20
N GLU A 121 12.15 -3.96 7.48
CA GLU A 121 11.47 -5.03 8.20
C GLU A 121 9.97 -5.04 7.90
N LEU A 122 9.36 -6.23 8.03
CA LEU A 122 7.92 -6.39 7.89
C LEU A 122 7.18 -5.85 9.10
N SER A 123 6.19 -4.98 8.89
CA SER A 123 5.23 -4.60 9.92
C SER A 123 4.11 -5.62 10.00
N THR A 124 4.12 -6.46 11.03
CA THR A 124 3.06 -7.45 11.27
C THR A 124 1.70 -6.76 11.45
N PHE A 125 1.68 -5.59 12.08
CA PHE A 125 0.45 -4.82 12.29
C PHE A 125 -0.15 -4.33 10.97
N LEU A 126 0.65 -3.72 10.09
CA LEU A 126 0.17 -3.24 8.78
C LEU A 126 -0.29 -4.40 7.89
N LYS A 127 0.41 -5.53 7.93
CA LYS A 127 0.00 -6.74 7.21
C LYS A 127 -1.38 -7.22 7.64
N ILE A 128 -1.64 -7.30 8.95
CA ILE A 128 -2.95 -7.69 9.50
C ILE A 128 -4.01 -6.66 9.11
N LEU A 129 -3.72 -5.36 9.25
CA LEU A 129 -4.66 -4.29 8.90
C LEU A 129 -5.05 -4.32 7.42
N ASN A 130 -4.08 -4.51 6.53
CA ASN A 130 -4.33 -4.62 5.10
C ASN A 130 -5.09 -5.90 4.74
N ALA A 131 -4.80 -7.02 5.39
CA ALA A 131 -5.56 -8.26 5.23
C ALA A 131 -7.02 -8.09 5.69
N VAL A 132 -7.26 -7.44 6.83
CA VAL A 132 -8.60 -7.11 7.33
C VAL A 132 -9.34 -6.20 6.34
N LYS A 133 -8.68 -5.13 5.87
CA LYS A 133 -9.25 -4.22 4.88
C LYS A 133 -9.60 -4.93 3.57
N ALA A 134 -8.72 -5.80 3.08
CA ALA A 134 -8.98 -6.62 1.90
C ALA A 134 -10.16 -7.58 2.10
N PHE A 135 -10.26 -8.22 3.30
CA PHE A 135 -11.37 -9.08 3.64
C PHE A 135 -12.72 -8.34 3.61
N PHE A 136 -12.81 -7.15 4.21
CA PHE A 136 -14.03 -6.32 4.17
C PHE A 136 -14.32 -5.70 2.79
N SER A 137 -13.35 -5.67 1.89
CA SER A 137 -13.57 -5.20 0.51
C SER A 137 -14.28 -6.24 -0.37
N LEU A 138 -14.27 -7.52 0.02
CA LEU A 138 -14.95 -8.60 -0.70
C LEU A 138 -16.46 -8.34 -0.74
N THR A 139 -17.04 -8.33 -1.93
CA THR A 139 -18.48 -8.08 -2.15
C THR A 139 -19.36 -9.04 -1.35
N VAL A 140 -18.94 -10.29 -1.23
CA VAL A 140 -19.65 -11.33 -0.47
C VAL A 140 -19.74 -10.96 1.02
N VAL A 141 -18.66 -10.47 1.62
CA VAL A 141 -18.63 -10.05 3.05
C VAL A 141 -19.59 -8.89 3.28
N ARG A 142 -19.63 -7.92 2.37
CA ARG A 142 -20.57 -6.77 2.46
C ARG A 142 -22.03 -7.22 2.40
N ILE A 143 -22.36 -8.18 1.52
CA ILE A 143 -23.70 -8.72 1.40
C ILE A 143 -24.11 -9.46 2.68
N VAL A 144 -23.24 -10.32 3.22
CA VAL A 144 -23.47 -11.06 4.47
C VAL A 144 -23.66 -10.12 5.65
N LEU A 145 -22.83 -9.08 5.75
CA LEU A 145 -22.91 -8.09 6.83
C LEU A 145 -24.20 -7.27 6.72
N GLY A 146 -24.60 -6.88 5.50
CA GLY A 146 -25.87 -6.20 5.24
C GLY A 146 -27.08 -7.08 5.62
N ALA A 147 -27.06 -8.36 5.27
CA ALA A 147 -28.10 -9.31 5.64
C ALA A 147 -28.18 -9.49 7.17
N ALA A 148 -27.04 -9.57 7.87
CA ALA A 148 -27.00 -9.69 9.32
C ALA A 148 -27.59 -8.45 10.02
N VAL A 149 -27.26 -7.25 9.55
CA VAL A 149 -27.83 -5.99 10.06
C VAL A 149 -29.34 -5.95 9.85
N LEU A 150 -29.83 -6.33 8.66
CA LEU A 150 -31.24 -6.38 8.34
C LEU A 150 -31.98 -7.38 9.24
N PHE A 151 -31.40 -8.54 9.47
CA PHE A 151 -31.94 -9.55 10.38
C PHE A 151 -32.00 -9.01 11.82
N ALA A 152 -30.97 -8.33 12.30
CA ALA A 152 -30.95 -7.70 13.62
C ALA A 152 -32.05 -6.63 13.78
N LEU A 153 -32.28 -5.80 12.76
CA LEU A 153 -33.34 -4.79 12.75
C LEU A 153 -34.74 -5.42 12.78
N VAL A 154 -34.95 -6.47 12.00
CA VAL A 154 -36.22 -7.23 12.02
C VAL A 154 -36.47 -7.87 13.40
N TYR A 155 -35.43 -8.46 13.99
CA TYR A 155 -35.49 -9.03 15.33
C TYR A 155 -35.84 -7.98 16.38
N LEU A 156 -35.17 -6.84 16.34
CA LEU A 156 -35.42 -5.70 17.24
C LEU A 156 -36.86 -5.17 17.08
N TYR A 157 -37.35 -5.03 15.84
CA TYR A 157 -38.71 -4.61 15.55
C TYR A 157 -39.71 -5.60 16.15
N LEU A 158 -39.54 -6.90 15.94
CA LEU A 158 -40.42 -7.95 16.49
C LEU A 158 -40.38 -7.96 18.02
N PHE A 159 -39.20 -7.75 18.62
CA PHE A 159 -39.05 -7.67 20.06
C PHE A 159 -39.84 -6.50 20.65
N ILE A 160 -39.68 -5.28 20.07
CA ILE A 160 -40.41 -4.09 20.50
C ILE A 160 -41.92 -4.27 20.32
N ARG A 161 -42.35 -4.81 19.18
CA ARG A 161 -43.77 -5.11 18.91
C ARG A 161 -44.34 -6.08 19.94
N ASN A 162 -43.61 -7.11 20.29
CA ASN A 162 -44.04 -8.11 21.27
C ASN A 162 -44.07 -7.55 22.71
N ALA A 163 -43.12 -6.70 23.05
CA ALA A 163 -43.07 -5.98 24.32
C ALA A 163 -44.30 -5.03 24.48
N ARG A 164 -44.63 -4.28 23.42
CA ARG A 164 -45.80 -3.40 23.39
C ARG A 164 -47.11 -4.17 23.51
N ARG A 165 -47.25 -5.40 22.96
CA ARG A 165 -48.42 -6.24 23.11
C ARG A 165 -48.58 -6.74 24.56
N LYS A 166 -47.46 -7.07 25.24
CA LYS A 166 -47.51 -7.52 26.66
C LYS A 166 -47.91 -6.38 27.60
N SER A 167 -47.50 -5.14 27.34
CA SER A 167 -47.87 -3.99 28.17
C SER A 167 -49.37 -3.65 28.07
N LYS A 168 -49.96 -3.75 26.84
CA LYS A 168 -51.40 -3.54 26.66
C LYS A 168 -52.25 -4.55 27.43
N ARG A 169 -51.89 -5.84 27.36
CA ARG A 169 -52.62 -6.89 28.12
C ARG A 169 -52.51 -6.72 29.64
N ARG A 170 -51.39 -6.17 30.14
CA ARG A 170 -51.28 -5.83 31.59
C ARG A 170 -52.16 -4.64 31.97
N ALA A 171 -52.20 -3.61 31.14
CA ALA A 171 -53.05 -2.46 31.36
C ALA A 171 -54.56 -2.79 31.36
N GLU A 172 -54.98 -3.68 30.43
CA GLU A 172 -56.37 -4.18 30.39
C GLU A 172 -56.72 -4.98 31.66
N LYS A 173 -55.86 -5.85 32.12
CA LYS A 173 -56.06 -6.58 33.38
C LYS A 173 -56.17 -5.64 34.60
N MET A 174 -55.33 -4.64 34.67
CA MET A 174 -55.38 -3.66 35.78
C MET A 174 -56.72 -2.89 35.78
N ARG A 175 -57.21 -2.48 34.62
CA ARG A 175 -58.53 -1.81 34.52
C ARG A 175 -59.65 -2.75 34.95
N GLN A 176 -59.66 -4.01 34.61
CA GLN A 176 -60.63 -4.98 35.07
C GLN A 176 -60.60 -5.17 36.60
N TYR A 177 -59.42 -5.17 37.22
CA TYR A 177 -59.30 -5.22 38.68
C TYR A 177 -59.83 -3.95 39.35
N GLU A 178 -59.58 -2.78 38.78
CA GLU A 178 -60.15 -1.50 39.30
C GLU A 178 -61.64 -1.44 39.18
N GLU A 179 -62.23 -1.89 38.06
CA GLU A 179 -63.68 -1.97 37.86
C GLU A 179 -64.36 -2.97 38.83
N MET A 180 -63.76 -4.14 39.11
CA MET A 180 -64.27 -5.08 40.10
C MET A 180 -64.24 -4.54 41.53
N GLN A 181 -63.14 -3.79 41.90
CA GLN A 181 -63.10 -3.15 43.22
C GLN A 181 -64.12 -2.03 43.37
N THR A 182 -64.34 -1.25 42.32
CA THR A 182 -65.31 -0.13 42.37
C THR A 182 -66.74 -0.68 42.40
N SER A 183 -67.06 -1.82 41.75
CA SER A 183 -68.36 -2.50 41.81
C SER A 183 -68.62 -3.13 43.20
N GLY A 184 -67.58 -3.80 43.77
CA GLY A 184 -67.74 -4.41 45.10
C GLY A 184 -67.94 -3.40 46.26
N ASN A 185 -67.45 -2.17 46.09
CA ASN A 185 -67.68 -1.12 47.11
C ASN A 185 -69.01 -0.44 46.99
N ARG A 186 -69.73 -0.56 45.85
CA ARG A 186 -71.09 0.00 45.68
C ARG A 186 -72.17 -0.84 46.38
N ASP A 187 -71.93 -2.11 46.59
CA ASP A 187 -72.87 -3.03 47.22
C ASP A 187 -72.79 -2.98 48.76
N GLN A 188 -71.82 -2.22 49.34
CA GLN A 188 -71.66 -2.07 50.76
C GLN A 188 -72.35 -0.78 51.31
N ASP A 189 -72.72 0.17 50.45
CA ASP A 189 -73.47 1.35 50.84
C ASP A 189 -74.99 1.09 50.62
N GLY A 190 -75.55 0.21 51.46
CA GLY A 190 -77.03 0.08 51.58
C GLY A 190 -77.63 1.37 52.08
N PRO A 191 -78.96 1.63 51.78
CA PRO A 191 -79.61 2.87 52.21
C PRO A 191 -79.67 2.95 53.73
N PRO A 192 -79.55 4.15 54.36
CA PRO A 192 -79.57 4.32 55.81
C PRO A 192 -80.94 3.93 56.34
N ASP A 193 -80.98 3.14 57.43
CA ASP A 193 -82.16 2.73 58.15
C ASP A 193 -83.01 3.97 58.61
N LEU A 194 -84.26 4.04 58.16
CA LEU A 194 -85.24 4.99 58.60
C LEU A 194 -85.68 4.65 60.05
N PRO A 195 -85.74 5.65 60.95
CA PRO A 195 -86.17 5.40 62.31
C PRO A 195 -87.68 5.00 62.36
N PRO A 196 -88.15 4.16 63.34
CA PRO A 196 -89.50 3.66 63.43
C PRO A 196 -90.47 4.81 63.78
N PRO A 197 -91.74 4.76 63.34
CA PRO A 197 -92.80 5.72 63.59
C PRO A 197 -93.21 5.74 65.07
N VAL A 198 -93.28 6.94 65.64
CA VAL A 198 -93.78 7.19 67.00
C VAL A 198 -95.32 7.16 66.96
N HIS A 199 -95.92 6.15 67.57
CA HIS A 199 -97.34 6.13 67.83
C HIS A 199 -97.69 7.02 69.06
N ARG A 200 -98.69 7.83 68.85
CA ARG A 200 -99.51 8.44 69.85
C ARG A 200 -100.91 7.91 69.72
#